data_8772d38ad88459ddf40facec866d21c8
#
_entry.id   8772d38ad88459ddf40facec866d21c8
#
_cell.length_a   1.000
_cell.length_b   1.000
_cell.length_c   1.000
_cell.angle_alpha   90.00
_cell.angle_beta   90.00
_cell.angle_gamma   90.00
#
_symmetry.space_group_name_H-M   'P 1'
#
loop_
_entity.id
_entity.type
_entity.pdbx_description
1 polymer ?
#
loop_
_entity_poly.entity_id
_entity_poly.type
_entity_poly.pdbx_seq_one_letter_code
_entity_poly.pdbx_strand_id
1 'polypeptide(L)'
;MLEILSHQYLKRFIRSHEVDWDHIYSFGRIVSKCLQTNETYLINSEIFSTNIWLPALLISIFLFEENSTFVLSQDKIEFLKNNYLGELKSLGLNFILENDQIIFSNHRVCFMSLEKLLGDVNIFNARNHRIIFSGIESIKEDLKNYFRISFLKKNWFHNFEQSSSKSQKIISTYNLLKKKFFLRKVLDSRSIFLDKEEINFLSNFFFENSSYSDQFLRVSNALSEGWACWVTLDDINFEWNFYLEPIDELSQIKHLLINNKFVFLSALREDNFFQKYLKKERLNIDLVMNFRSNFIENKILVYVPPRQMLPNNPMFTKNILDKSKKLIIFSKGLTLFLSDDVDLKLKFATELASIYGKRVLLENIPLFNNEILCASYNWWINNSYCIKSPEQIIIPLLPIPRIEEPINALTVSHNRNLSKDWFREFLLPEAIQKLERSISPLRKNAGKLIILDGRAHKRKWGRLILKSIQPSKQINYMLPYD
;
A
#
# COMPACT_ATOMS: atom_id res chain seq x y z
N MET A 1 -25.36 -24.95 3.55
CA MET A 1 -26.56 -24.13 3.26
C MET A 1 -26.16 -22.76 2.71
N LEU A 2 -25.24 -22.04 3.32
CA LEU A 2 -24.76 -20.71 2.90
C LEU A 2 -24.27 -20.68 1.44
N GLU A 3 -23.48 -21.67 1.00
CA GLU A 3 -22.95 -21.75 -0.37
C GLU A 3 -24.06 -21.80 -1.43
N ILE A 4 -25.16 -22.49 -1.16
CA ILE A 4 -26.28 -22.62 -2.08
C ILE A 4 -27.06 -21.31 -2.16
N LEU A 5 -27.33 -20.70 -1.03
CA LEU A 5 -28.01 -19.40 -0.94
C LEU A 5 -27.20 -18.31 -1.62
N SER A 6 -25.92 -18.21 -1.28
CA SER A 6 -24.99 -17.26 -1.90
C SER A 6 -24.95 -17.40 -3.41
N HIS A 7 -24.89 -18.64 -3.92
CA HIS A 7 -24.93 -18.90 -5.36
C HIS A 7 -26.24 -18.44 -6.01
N GLN A 8 -27.40 -18.68 -5.36
CA GLN A 8 -28.70 -18.27 -5.88
C GLN A 8 -28.85 -16.74 -5.96
N TYR A 9 -28.46 -16.03 -4.89
CA TYR A 9 -28.47 -14.56 -4.86
C TYR A 9 -27.50 -13.97 -5.88
N LEU A 10 -26.31 -14.53 -5.97
CA LEU A 10 -25.29 -14.09 -6.96
C LEU A 10 -25.75 -14.30 -8.38
N LYS A 11 -26.46 -15.42 -8.68
CA LYS A 11 -27.06 -15.65 -9.99
C LYS A 11 -28.14 -14.61 -10.35
N ARG A 12 -28.93 -14.18 -9.36
CA ARG A 12 -29.91 -13.09 -9.56
C ARG A 12 -29.21 -11.76 -9.82
N PHE A 13 -28.17 -11.44 -9.05
CA PHE A 13 -27.38 -10.23 -9.24
C PHE A 13 -26.76 -10.16 -10.65
N ILE A 14 -26.12 -11.22 -11.11
CA ILE A 14 -25.42 -11.25 -12.40
C ILE A 14 -26.41 -11.18 -13.59
N ARG A 15 -27.66 -11.62 -13.44
CA ARG A 15 -28.67 -11.46 -14.49
C ARG A 15 -29.06 -10.01 -14.75
N SER A 16 -28.93 -9.14 -13.76
CA SER A 16 -29.20 -7.70 -13.87
C SER A 16 -27.96 -6.87 -14.19
N HIS A 17 -26.75 -7.48 -14.09
CA HIS A 17 -25.47 -6.79 -14.25
C HIS A 17 -24.52 -7.65 -15.08
N GLU A 18 -23.89 -7.06 -16.08
CA GLU A 18 -22.82 -7.74 -16.80
C GLU A 18 -21.56 -7.80 -15.94
N VAL A 19 -21.21 -9.01 -15.51
CA VAL A 19 -19.98 -9.26 -14.73
C VAL A 19 -19.06 -10.15 -15.54
N ASP A 20 -17.95 -9.58 -15.99
CA ASP A 20 -16.94 -10.26 -16.81
C ASP A 20 -15.88 -10.93 -15.92
N TRP A 21 -16.28 -12.00 -15.23
CA TRP A 21 -15.36 -12.87 -14.49
C TRP A 21 -15.94 -14.28 -14.31
N ASP A 22 -15.40 -15.23 -15.04
CA ASP A 22 -15.88 -16.64 -15.06
C ASP A 22 -15.84 -17.32 -13.69
N HIS A 23 -14.90 -16.92 -12.84
CA HIS A 23 -14.74 -17.53 -11.53
C HIS A 23 -15.60 -16.91 -10.41
N ILE A 24 -16.47 -15.94 -10.72
CA ILE A 24 -17.24 -15.23 -9.69
C ILE A 24 -18.12 -16.16 -8.85
N TYR A 25 -18.75 -17.17 -9.49
CA TYR A 25 -19.57 -18.15 -8.78
C TYR A 25 -18.71 -19.06 -7.88
N SER A 26 -17.56 -19.51 -8.38
CA SER A 26 -16.62 -20.32 -7.61
C SER A 26 -16.06 -19.55 -6.43
N PHE A 27 -15.74 -18.29 -6.63
CA PHE A 27 -15.27 -17.38 -5.58
C PHE A 27 -16.35 -17.21 -4.48
N GLY A 28 -17.61 -16.92 -4.85
CA GLY A 28 -18.68 -16.78 -3.88
C GLY A 28 -18.91 -18.06 -3.03
N ARG A 29 -18.83 -19.24 -3.64
CA ARG A 29 -18.91 -20.53 -2.92
C ARG A 29 -17.74 -20.71 -1.94
N ILE A 30 -16.52 -20.41 -2.39
CA ILE A 30 -15.32 -20.54 -1.56
C ILE A 30 -15.37 -19.58 -0.38
N VAL A 31 -15.73 -18.32 -0.62
CA VAL A 31 -15.90 -17.34 0.49
C VAL A 31 -16.95 -17.84 1.48
N SER A 32 -18.10 -18.30 0.99
CA SER A 32 -19.14 -18.87 1.87
C SER A 32 -18.63 -20.04 2.71
N LYS A 33 -17.80 -20.91 2.14
CA LYS A 33 -17.15 -22.00 2.86
C LYS A 33 -16.16 -21.47 3.89
N CYS A 34 -15.29 -20.52 3.51
CA CYS A 34 -14.32 -19.91 4.41
C CYS A 34 -14.99 -19.24 5.62
N LEU A 35 -16.16 -18.64 5.44
CA LEU A 35 -16.91 -18.02 6.53
C LEU A 35 -17.46 -19.07 7.53
N GLN A 36 -17.85 -20.26 7.05
CA GLN A 36 -18.42 -21.32 7.88
C GLN A 36 -17.38 -22.15 8.65
N THR A 37 -16.12 -22.11 8.23
CA THR A 37 -15.04 -22.87 8.88
C THR A 37 -14.27 -22.01 9.87
N ASN A 38 -13.72 -22.62 10.92
CA ASN A 38 -12.90 -21.89 11.90
C ASN A 38 -11.42 -21.91 11.55
N GLU A 39 -11.11 -21.52 10.31
CA GLU A 39 -9.77 -21.57 9.72
C GLU A 39 -9.36 -20.20 9.16
N THR A 40 -8.07 -20.00 8.98
CA THR A 40 -7.50 -18.81 8.37
C THR A 40 -7.15 -19.07 6.91
N TYR A 41 -7.67 -18.26 6.02
CA TYR A 41 -7.51 -18.39 4.57
C TYR A 41 -6.73 -17.24 3.96
N LEU A 42 -5.94 -17.54 2.94
CA LEU A 42 -5.36 -16.54 2.05
C LEU A 42 -5.82 -16.82 0.63
N ILE A 43 -6.53 -15.87 0.05
CA ILE A 43 -7.02 -15.93 -1.32
C ILE A 43 -6.28 -14.89 -2.15
N ASN A 44 -5.55 -15.34 -3.17
CA ASN A 44 -4.78 -14.49 -4.06
C ASN A 44 -5.48 -14.39 -5.41
N SER A 45 -5.67 -13.18 -5.91
CA SER A 45 -6.13 -12.96 -7.28
C SER A 45 -5.90 -11.51 -7.73
N GLU A 46 -5.33 -11.32 -8.91
CA GLU A 46 -5.18 -9.99 -9.53
C GLU A 46 -6.53 -9.25 -9.70
N ILE A 47 -7.65 -9.99 -9.72
CA ILE A 47 -9.00 -9.42 -9.85
C ILE A 47 -9.37 -8.52 -8.67
N PHE A 48 -8.74 -8.71 -7.49
CA PHE A 48 -8.99 -7.91 -6.29
C PHE A 48 -8.46 -6.47 -6.41
N SER A 49 -7.69 -6.17 -7.45
CA SER A 49 -7.37 -4.79 -7.84
C SER A 49 -8.56 -4.07 -8.52
N THR A 50 -9.63 -4.78 -8.84
CA THR A 50 -10.88 -4.26 -9.42
C THR A 50 -12.01 -4.35 -8.40
N ASN A 51 -13.24 -4.00 -8.79
CA ASN A 51 -14.42 -4.12 -7.92
C ASN A 51 -15.38 -5.26 -8.34
N ILE A 52 -15.04 -6.01 -9.39
CA ILE A 52 -15.91 -7.03 -10.00
C ILE A 52 -16.25 -8.17 -9.02
N TRP A 53 -15.35 -8.49 -8.10
CA TRP A 53 -15.49 -9.56 -7.11
C TRP A 53 -16.35 -9.18 -5.89
N LEU A 54 -16.54 -7.87 -5.64
CA LEU A 54 -17.24 -7.37 -4.46
C LEU A 54 -18.67 -7.93 -4.29
N PRO A 55 -19.52 -8.01 -5.32
CA PRO A 55 -20.86 -8.57 -5.16
C PRO A 55 -20.87 -10.01 -4.61
N ALA A 56 -19.95 -10.85 -5.08
CA ALA A 56 -19.86 -12.24 -4.61
C ALA A 56 -19.45 -12.33 -3.13
N LEU A 57 -18.51 -11.47 -2.71
CA LEU A 57 -18.09 -11.38 -1.31
C LEU A 57 -19.22 -10.83 -0.44
N LEU A 58 -19.83 -9.71 -0.82
CA LEU A 58 -20.87 -9.04 -0.03
C LEU A 58 -22.09 -9.92 0.18
N ILE A 59 -22.56 -10.58 -0.88
CA ILE A 59 -23.68 -11.53 -0.78
C ILE A 59 -23.34 -12.65 0.21
N SER A 60 -22.12 -13.20 0.17
CA SER A 60 -21.70 -14.25 1.09
C SER A 60 -21.63 -13.77 2.54
N ILE A 61 -21.10 -12.58 2.78
CA ILE A 61 -21.02 -11.97 4.13
C ILE A 61 -22.40 -11.62 4.67
N PHE A 62 -23.30 -11.09 3.84
CA PHE A 62 -24.64 -10.68 4.26
C PHE A 62 -25.57 -11.85 4.58
N LEU A 63 -25.35 -12.99 3.94
CA LEU A 63 -26.06 -14.23 4.22
C LEU A 63 -25.44 -15.06 5.35
N PHE A 64 -24.27 -14.66 5.83
CA PHE A 64 -23.60 -15.34 6.93
C PHE A 64 -24.18 -14.84 8.27
N GLU A 65 -24.80 -15.74 9.04
CA GLU A 65 -25.60 -15.41 10.23
C GLU A 65 -24.76 -15.11 11.49
N GLU A 66 -23.45 -14.86 11.34
CA GLU A 66 -22.57 -14.45 12.43
C GLU A 66 -22.00 -13.06 12.18
N ASN A 67 -21.54 -12.42 13.26
CA ASN A 67 -20.92 -11.10 13.16
C ASN A 67 -19.64 -11.15 12.33
N SER A 68 -19.47 -10.20 11.44
CA SER A 68 -18.29 -10.11 10.60
C SER A 68 -17.79 -8.69 10.45
N THR A 69 -16.50 -8.54 10.24
CA THR A 69 -15.85 -7.27 9.94
C THR A 69 -15.17 -7.38 8.59
N PHE A 70 -15.47 -6.44 7.70
CA PHE A 70 -14.80 -6.31 6.43
C PHE A 70 -13.88 -5.10 6.45
N VAL A 71 -12.57 -5.38 6.42
CA VAL A 71 -11.51 -4.36 6.50
C VAL A 71 -11.08 -3.95 5.12
N LEU A 72 -11.21 -2.65 4.81
CA LEU A 72 -10.80 -2.02 3.55
C LEU A 72 -10.47 -0.54 3.76
N SER A 73 -9.92 0.11 2.71
CA SER A 73 -9.69 1.56 2.75
C SER A 73 -11.00 2.35 2.83
N GLN A 74 -10.97 3.53 3.42
CA GLN A 74 -12.15 4.39 3.58
C GLN A 74 -12.82 4.71 2.24
N ASP A 75 -12.03 5.01 1.21
CA ASP A 75 -12.56 5.31 -0.14
C ASP A 75 -13.32 4.12 -0.73
N LYS A 76 -12.85 2.89 -0.50
CA LYS A 76 -13.55 1.68 -0.93
C LYS A 76 -14.83 1.44 -0.14
N ILE A 77 -14.86 1.80 1.15
CA ILE A 77 -16.09 1.73 1.96
C ILE A 77 -17.15 2.65 1.36
N GLU A 78 -16.80 3.90 1.05
CA GLU A 78 -17.71 4.86 0.44
C GLU A 78 -18.17 4.42 -0.95
N PHE A 79 -17.24 3.95 -1.77
CA PHE A 79 -17.57 3.38 -3.08
C PHE A 79 -18.57 2.22 -2.97
N LEU A 80 -18.36 1.31 -2.02
CA LEU A 80 -19.21 0.15 -1.79
C LEU A 80 -20.63 0.58 -1.37
N LYS A 81 -20.73 1.56 -0.46
CA LYS A 81 -22.01 2.08 0.01
C LYS A 81 -22.81 2.70 -1.13
N ASN A 82 -22.15 3.50 -1.95
CA ASN A 82 -22.82 4.25 -3.02
C ASN A 82 -23.25 3.37 -4.19
N ASN A 83 -22.49 2.29 -4.49
CA ASN A 83 -22.72 1.53 -5.71
C ASN A 83 -23.41 0.17 -5.51
N TYR A 84 -23.24 -0.49 -4.35
CA TYR A 84 -23.72 -1.87 -4.18
C TYR A 84 -24.85 -2.03 -3.17
N LEU A 85 -24.93 -1.21 -2.11
CA LEU A 85 -25.93 -1.46 -1.05
C LEU A 85 -27.37 -1.31 -1.53
N GLY A 86 -27.65 -0.35 -2.41
CA GLY A 86 -28.97 -0.18 -3.01
C GLY A 86 -29.41 -1.40 -3.82
N GLU A 87 -28.50 -1.92 -4.63
CA GLU A 87 -28.72 -3.09 -5.47
C GLU A 87 -28.92 -4.38 -4.65
N LEU A 88 -28.13 -4.54 -3.58
CA LEU A 88 -28.29 -5.69 -2.68
C LEU A 88 -29.62 -5.67 -1.93
N LYS A 89 -30.14 -4.48 -1.57
CA LYS A 89 -31.51 -4.35 -1.03
C LYS A 89 -32.57 -4.76 -2.05
N SER A 90 -32.42 -4.39 -3.30
CA SER A 90 -33.38 -4.76 -4.36
C SER A 90 -33.44 -6.26 -4.62
N LEU A 91 -32.38 -7.02 -4.26
CA LEU A 91 -32.35 -8.48 -4.30
C LEU A 91 -33.11 -9.15 -3.16
N GLY A 92 -33.67 -8.36 -2.21
CA GLY A 92 -34.41 -8.88 -1.05
C GLY A 92 -33.55 -9.11 0.19
N LEU A 93 -32.32 -8.59 0.22
CA LEU A 93 -31.49 -8.59 1.44
C LEU A 93 -31.92 -7.41 2.33
N ASN A 94 -32.69 -7.71 3.39
CA ASN A 94 -33.23 -6.68 4.29
C ASN A 94 -32.21 -6.35 5.39
N PHE A 95 -31.72 -5.14 5.40
CA PHE A 95 -30.79 -4.61 6.38
C PHE A 95 -30.95 -3.11 6.62
N ILE A 96 -30.48 -2.64 7.76
CA ILE A 96 -30.39 -1.22 8.13
C ILE A 96 -28.92 -0.82 8.09
N LEU A 97 -28.62 0.36 7.54
CA LEU A 97 -27.26 0.92 7.53
C LEU A 97 -27.17 1.99 8.62
N GLU A 98 -26.28 1.81 9.58
CA GLU A 98 -25.97 2.76 10.65
C GLU A 98 -24.43 2.89 10.80
N ASN A 99 -23.89 4.09 10.65
CA ASN A 99 -22.49 4.43 10.95
C ASN A 99 -21.44 3.37 10.49
N ASP A 100 -21.40 3.01 9.22
CA ASP A 100 -20.51 1.98 8.66
C ASP A 100 -20.84 0.53 9.11
N GLN A 101 -21.95 0.31 9.79
CA GLN A 101 -22.45 -1.01 10.17
C GLN A 101 -23.73 -1.35 9.41
N ILE A 102 -23.80 -2.57 8.93
CA ILE A 102 -25.00 -3.15 8.36
C ILE A 102 -25.59 -4.08 9.40
N ILE A 103 -26.82 -3.78 9.80
CA ILE A 103 -27.53 -4.49 10.85
C ILE A 103 -28.60 -5.35 10.20
N PHE A 104 -28.50 -6.65 10.42
CA PHE A 104 -29.55 -7.64 10.14
C PHE A 104 -30.28 -7.99 11.43
N SER A 105 -31.35 -8.77 11.32
CA SER A 105 -32.11 -9.23 12.49
C SER A 105 -31.26 -10.01 13.50
N ASN A 106 -30.32 -10.82 13.01
CA ASN A 106 -29.59 -11.79 13.82
C ASN A 106 -28.07 -11.51 13.93
N HIS A 107 -27.52 -10.67 13.07
CA HIS A 107 -26.07 -10.41 13.01
C HIS A 107 -25.74 -9.01 12.50
N ARG A 108 -24.47 -8.63 12.60
CA ARG A 108 -23.95 -7.34 12.14
C ARG A 108 -22.75 -7.54 11.23
N VAL A 109 -22.68 -6.72 10.20
CA VAL A 109 -21.52 -6.60 9.30
C VAL A 109 -20.94 -5.21 9.44
N CYS A 110 -19.70 -5.11 9.92
CA CYS A 110 -19.01 -3.85 10.10
C CYS A 110 -18.05 -3.61 8.93
N PHE A 111 -18.12 -2.43 8.31
CA PHE A 111 -17.10 -1.95 7.38
C PHE A 111 -16.17 -1.00 8.11
N MET A 112 -14.87 -1.24 8.04
CA MET A 112 -13.92 -0.37 8.72
C MET A 112 -12.55 -0.34 8.06
N SER A 113 -11.84 0.77 8.30
CA SER A 113 -10.42 0.86 7.94
C SER A 113 -9.56 0.08 8.93
N LEU A 114 -8.33 -0.24 8.53
CA LEU A 114 -7.35 -0.87 9.43
C LEU A 114 -7.12 -0.01 10.69
N GLU A 115 -7.07 1.31 10.54
CA GLU A 115 -6.90 2.24 11.66
C GLU A 115 -8.01 2.11 12.71
N LYS A 116 -9.28 2.05 12.26
CA LYS A 116 -10.41 1.84 13.16
C LYS A 116 -10.37 0.47 13.80
N LEU A 117 -10.00 -0.57 13.03
CA LEU A 117 -9.83 -1.93 13.55
C LEU A 117 -8.80 -1.99 14.68
N LEU A 118 -7.63 -1.37 14.50
CA LEU A 118 -6.56 -1.36 15.50
C LEU A 118 -6.89 -0.50 16.74
N GLY A 119 -7.77 0.49 16.59
CA GLY A 119 -8.25 1.33 17.69
C GLY A 119 -9.37 0.72 18.53
N ASP A 120 -10.09 -0.28 18.00
CA ASP A 120 -11.26 -0.88 18.68
C ASP A 120 -10.96 -2.27 19.25
N VAL A 121 -10.49 -2.28 20.49
CA VAL A 121 -10.15 -3.52 21.24
C VAL A 121 -11.35 -4.44 21.43
N ASN A 122 -12.58 -3.92 21.42
CA ASN A 122 -13.79 -4.69 21.73
C ASN A 122 -14.19 -5.68 20.61
N ILE A 123 -13.85 -5.36 19.37
CA ILE A 123 -14.14 -6.22 18.20
C ILE A 123 -13.43 -7.58 18.33
N PHE A 124 -12.22 -7.59 18.94
CA PHE A 124 -11.40 -8.80 19.06
C PHE A 124 -11.83 -9.75 20.17
N ASN A 125 -12.66 -9.30 21.11
CA ASN A 125 -13.11 -10.10 22.24
C ASN A 125 -14.41 -10.87 21.96
N ALA A 126 -15.04 -10.67 20.81
CA ALA A 126 -16.28 -11.36 20.44
C ALA A 126 -15.95 -12.77 19.91
N ARG A 127 -16.38 -13.81 20.63
CA ARG A 127 -16.35 -15.19 20.14
C ARG A 127 -17.16 -15.29 18.84
N ASN A 128 -16.66 -16.04 17.86
CA ASN A 128 -17.29 -16.23 16.54
C ASN A 128 -17.34 -14.97 15.66
N HIS A 129 -16.39 -14.08 15.78
CA HIS A 129 -16.27 -12.94 14.89
C HIS A 129 -15.35 -13.27 13.70
N ARG A 130 -15.82 -13.00 12.48
CA ARG A 130 -15.04 -13.22 11.25
C ARG A 130 -14.45 -11.92 10.75
N ILE A 131 -13.16 -11.93 10.48
CA ILE A 131 -12.47 -10.75 9.92
C ILE A 131 -12.05 -11.07 8.51
N ILE A 132 -12.60 -10.32 7.56
CA ILE A 132 -12.24 -10.37 6.15
C ILE A 132 -11.34 -9.18 5.87
N PHE A 133 -10.14 -9.42 5.39
CA PHE A 133 -9.14 -8.39 5.16
C PHE A 133 -8.84 -8.27 3.66
N SER A 134 -9.21 -7.14 3.05
CA SER A 134 -8.90 -6.86 1.64
C SER A 134 -7.65 -6.01 1.52
N GLY A 135 -6.79 -6.35 0.56
CA GLY A 135 -5.58 -5.59 0.29
C GLY A 135 -4.44 -5.92 1.25
N ILE A 136 -4.33 -7.20 1.65
CA ILE A 136 -3.30 -7.64 2.60
C ILE A 136 -1.87 -7.36 2.10
N GLU A 137 -1.68 -7.23 0.80
CA GLU A 137 -0.42 -6.84 0.18
C GLU A 137 0.04 -5.42 0.53
N SER A 138 -0.88 -4.56 0.97
CA SER A 138 -0.57 -3.20 1.45
C SER A 138 -0.39 -3.10 2.95
N ILE A 139 -0.67 -4.17 3.70
CA ILE A 139 -0.74 -4.12 5.17
C ILE A 139 0.51 -3.54 5.83
N LYS A 140 1.70 -3.82 5.30
CA LYS A 140 2.95 -3.25 5.84
C LYS A 140 2.97 -1.74 5.75
N GLU A 141 2.58 -1.19 4.61
CA GLU A 141 2.54 0.25 4.38
C GLU A 141 1.48 0.92 5.25
N ASP A 142 0.31 0.30 5.35
CA ASP A 142 -0.80 0.79 6.16
C ASP A 142 -0.44 0.79 7.66
N LEU A 143 0.21 -0.29 8.14
CA LEU A 143 0.70 -0.37 9.52
C LEU A 143 1.81 0.64 9.80
N LYS A 144 2.73 0.85 8.85
CA LYS A 144 3.78 1.86 8.92
C LYS A 144 3.19 3.25 9.12
N ASN A 145 2.18 3.59 8.32
CA ASN A 145 1.49 4.86 8.43
C ASN A 145 0.74 5.01 9.77
N TYR A 146 0.09 3.96 10.23
CA TYR A 146 -0.66 3.95 11.50
C TYR A 146 0.24 4.08 12.73
N PHE A 147 1.33 3.31 12.78
CA PHE A 147 2.23 3.30 13.94
C PHE A 147 3.22 4.47 13.94
N ARG A 148 3.44 5.11 12.78
CA ARG A 148 4.37 6.23 12.70
C ARG A 148 4.03 7.31 13.72
N ILE A 149 5.01 7.64 14.56
CA ILE A 149 4.94 8.76 15.49
C ILE A 149 5.69 9.93 14.87
N SER A 150 4.99 11.03 14.65
CA SER A 150 5.58 12.31 14.22
C SER A 150 5.51 13.27 15.39
N PHE A 151 6.64 13.46 16.09
CA PHE A 151 6.73 14.31 17.26
C PHE A 151 7.27 15.68 16.86
N LEU A 152 6.35 16.59 16.61
CA LEU A 152 6.62 17.93 16.10
C LEU A 152 6.81 18.92 17.27
N LYS A 153 7.31 20.13 16.98
CA LYS A 153 7.45 21.21 17.99
C LYS A 153 6.20 21.43 18.81
N LYS A 154 5.00 21.43 18.20
CA LYS A 154 3.73 21.58 18.91
C LYS A 154 3.49 20.51 19.99
N ASN A 155 4.04 19.31 19.80
CA ASN A 155 3.89 18.20 20.74
C ASN A 155 4.80 18.36 21.97
N TRP A 156 5.94 19.05 21.83
CA TRP A 156 6.81 19.41 22.95
C TRP A 156 6.15 20.39 23.89
N PHE A 157 5.29 21.27 23.38
CA PHE A 157 4.71 22.41 24.07
C PHE A 157 3.19 22.32 24.24
N HIS A 158 2.61 21.14 24.11
CA HIS A 158 1.19 20.90 24.32
C HIS A 158 0.87 20.99 25.82
N ASN A 159 -0.19 21.72 26.19
CA ASN A 159 -0.63 21.97 27.56
C ASN A 159 0.38 22.77 28.44
N PHE A 160 1.00 23.78 27.87
CA PHE A 160 1.98 24.60 28.54
C PHE A 160 1.34 25.54 29.58
N GLU A 161 1.41 25.17 30.87
CA GLU A 161 1.37 26.14 31.96
C GLU A 161 2.79 26.70 32.11
N GLN A 162 2.99 27.97 31.73
CA GLN A 162 4.31 28.64 31.64
C GLN A 162 5.15 28.68 32.92
N SER A 163 4.57 28.28 34.06
CA SER A 163 5.16 28.47 35.37
C SER A 163 5.69 27.22 36.08
N SER A 164 5.58 26.01 35.47
CA SER A 164 6.07 24.80 36.16
C SER A 164 7.56 24.54 35.90
N SER A 165 8.29 24.04 36.88
CA SER A 165 9.71 23.63 36.75
C SER A 165 9.89 22.53 35.69
N LYS A 166 8.88 21.69 35.48
CA LYS A 166 8.85 20.65 34.44
C LYS A 166 8.82 21.26 33.04
N SER A 167 8.04 22.32 32.83
CA SER A 167 7.96 23.02 31.55
C SER A 167 9.29 23.63 31.15
N GLN A 168 10.01 24.23 32.11
CA GLN A 168 11.34 24.80 31.89
C GLN A 168 12.37 23.72 31.50
N LYS A 169 12.30 22.51 32.11
CA LYS A 169 13.15 21.36 31.75
C LYS A 169 12.89 20.90 30.33
N ILE A 170 11.63 20.85 29.90
CA ILE A 170 11.25 20.45 28.51
C ILE A 170 11.76 21.48 27.49
N ILE A 171 11.57 22.79 27.75
CA ILE A 171 12.08 23.86 26.88
C ILE A 171 13.61 23.80 26.76
N SER A 172 14.30 23.67 27.85
CA SER A 172 15.77 23.64 27.87
C SER A 172 16.29 22.42 27.08
N THR A 173 15.66 21.27 27.26
CA THR A 173 16.01 20.04 26.52
C THR A 173 15.73 20.18 25.02
N TYR A 174 14.57 20.72 24.64
CA TYR A 174 14.24 20.98 23.23
C TYR A 174 15.28 21.88 22.56
N ASN A 175 15.64 23.00 23.22
CA ASN A 175 16.61 23.96 22.70
C ASN A 175 18.04 23.40 22.65
N LEU A 176 18.43 22.59 23.62
CA LEU A 176 19.71 21.90 23.63
C LEU A 176 19.82 20.92 22.44
N LEU A 177 18.82 20.08 22.23
CA LEU A 177 18.76 19.15 21.12
C LEU A 177 18.70 19.89 19.77
N LYS A 178 17.90 20.94 19.67
CA LYS A 178 17.86 21.83 18.50
C LYS A 178 19.26 22.31 18.11
N LYS A 179 19.99 22.92 19.06
CA LYS A 179 21.35 23.38 18.83
C LYS A 179 22.27 22.24 18.37
N LYS A 180 22.20 21.08 19.03
CA LYS A 180 23.03 19.90 18.70
C LYS A 180 22.76 19.40 17.28
N PHE A 181 21.51 19.27 16.89
CA PHE A 181 21.12 18.74 15.56
C PHE A 181 21.45 19.71 14.43
N PHE A 182 21.25 21.02 14.61
CA PHE A 182 21.63 22.00 13.61
C PHE A 182 23.15 22.12 13.43
N LEU A 183 23.94 21.85 14.48
CA LEU A 183 25.41 21.78 14.37
C LEU A 183 25.88 20.52 13.63
N ARG A 184 25.11 19.41 13.67
CA ARG A 184 25.41 18.13 12.98
C ARG A 184 24.90 18.09 11.55
N LYS A 185 24.35 19.16 11.01
CA LYS A 185 23.76 19.18 9.69
C LYS A 185 24.77 18.69 8.64
N VAL A 186 24.50 17.53 8.06
CA VAL A 186 25.24 16.98 6.92
C VAL A 186 24.72 17.65 5.65
N LEU A 187 25.62 18.08 4.78
CA LEU A 187 25.38 18.95 3.62
C LEU A 187 24.27 18.48 2.67
N ASP A 188 23.93 17.18 2.63
CA ASP A 188 23.01 16.63 1.62
C ASP A 188 21.79 15.88 2.18
N SER A 189 21.68 15.67 3.49
CA SER A 189 20.52 14.97 4.06
C SER A 189 19.75 15.87 5.03
N ARG A 190 18.43 16.02 4.77
CA ARG A 190 17.51 16.69 5.70
C ARG A 190 17.24 15.84 6.97
N SER A 191 17.77 14.62 7.02
CA SER A 191 17.52 13.66 8.09
C SER A 191 18.80 13.30 8.83
N ILE A 192 18.72 13.28 10.16
CA ILE A 192 19.83 12.94 11.06
C ILE A 192 19.47 11.64 11.78
N PHE A 193 20.36 10.64 11.68
CA PHE A 193 20.26 9.43 12.49
C PHE A 193 20.81 9.69 13.89
N LEU A 194 20.10 9.19 14.88
CA LEU A 194 20.50 9.30 16.26
C LEU A 194 21.51 8.21 16.61
N ASP A 195 22.52 8.56 17.39
CA ASP A 195 23.43 7.59 17.97
C ASP A 195 22.81 6.94 19.23
N LYS A 196 23.48 5.87 19.72
CA LYS A 196 22.97 5.13 20.89
C LYS A 196 22.87 5.98 22.15
N GLU A 197 23.77 6.93 22.33
CA GLU A 197 23.74 7.83 23.50
C GLU A 197 22.55 8.79 23.43
N GLU A 198 22.28 9.31 22.23
CA GLU A 198 21.13 10.19 21.98
C GLU A 198 19.80 9.45 22.17
N ILE A 199 19.72 8.20 21.69
CA ILE A 199 18.54 7.35 21.88
C ILE A 199 18.32 7.08 23.36
N ASN A 200 19.37 6.71 24.10
CA ASN A 200 19.28 6.47 25.54
C ASN A 200 18.88 7.74 26.31
N PHE A 201 19.46 8.89 25.95
CA PHE A 201 19.09 10.17 26.54
C PHE A 201 17.61 10.50 26.33
N LEU A 202 17.12 10.36 25.09
CA LEU A 202 15.73 10.61 24.76
C LEU A 202 14.79 9.61 25.44
N SER A 203 15.17 8.33 25.47
CA SER A 203 14.40 7.29 26.17
C SER A 203 14.20 7.63 27.64
N ASN A 204 15.27 7.96 28.35
CA ASN A 204 15.19 8.37 29.76
C ASN A 204 14.37 9.65 29.94
N PHE A 205 14.58 10.64 29.08
CA PHE A 205 13.85 11.91 29.15
C PHE A 205 12.34 11.70 28.95
N PHE A 206 11.91 10.94 27.92
CA PHE A 206 10.50 10.69 27.68
C PHE A 206 9.88 9.79 28.75
N PHE A 207 10.62 8.83 29.27
CA PHE A 207 10.18 7.99 30.39
C PHE A 207 9.90 8.80 31.65
N GLU A 208 10.85 9.65 32.08
CA GLU A 208 10.69 10.53 33.24
C GLU A 208 9.51 11.51 33.10
N ASN A 209 9.21 11.91 31.88
CA ASN A 209 8.15 12.87 31.57
C ASN A 209 6.90 12.22 30.95
N SER A 210 6.75 10.90 31.02
CA SER A 210 5.63 10.15 30.41
C SER A 210 4.25 10.57 30.92
N SER A 211 4.18 11.07 32.17
CA SER A 211 2.95 11.62 32.76
C SER A 211 2.55 13.00 32.21
N TYR A 212 3.39 13.63 31.39
CA TYR A 212 3.14 14.97 30.87
C TYR A 212 2.05 14.97 29.77
N SER A 213 2.09 14.00 28.87
CA SER A 213 1.05 13.78 27.87
C SER A 213 1.09 12.34 27.34
N ASP A 214 -0.03 11.87 26.78
CA ASP A 214 -0.12 10.57 26.13
C ASP A 214 0.90 10.40 24.99
N GLN A 215 1.26 11.50 24.35
CA GLN A 215 2.27 11.47 23.27
C GLN A 215 3.67 11.21 23.82
N PHE A 216 4.03 11.74 24.99
CA PHE A 216 5.30 11.43 25.66
C PHE A 216 5.35 9.95 26.06
N LEU A 217 4.25 9.42 26.58
CA LEU A 217 4.14 8.00 26.90
C LEU A 217 4.30 7.12 25.65
N ARG A 218 3.64 7.47 24.56
CA ARG A 218 3.77 6.74 23.28
C ARG A 218 5.20 6.73 22.75
N VAL A 219 5.90 7.88 22.78
CA VAL A 219 7.32 7.98 22.38
C VAL A 219 8.20 7.13 23.29
N SER A 220 7.99 7.18 24.62
CA SER A 220 8.73 6.37 25.58
C SER A 220 8.59 4.87 25.29
N ASN A 221 7.36 4.40 25.07
CA ASN A 221 7.09 3.00 24.74
C ASN A 221 7.77 2.59 23.44
N ALA A 222 7.64 3.40 22.37
CA ALA A 222 8.26 3.13 21.09
C ALA A 222 9.80 3.03 21.18
N LEU A 223 10.43 3.91 21.94
CA LEU A 223 11.89 3.85 22.19
C LEU A 223 12.29 2.60 22.97
N SER A 224 11.51 2.20 23.99
CA SER A 224 11.77 0.98 24.78
C SER A 224 11.63 -0.30 23.95
N GLU A 225 10.75 -0.30 22.96
CA GLU A 225 10.57 -1.40 21.99
C GLU A 225 11.63 -1.41 20.87
N GLY A 226 12.55 -0.42 20.85
CA GLY A 226 13.63 -0.36 19.89
C GLY A 226 13.18 0.04 18.47
N TRP A 227 12.18 0.89 18.37
CA TRP A 227 11.72 1.41 17.06
C TRP A 227 12.83 2.23 16.39
N ALA A 228 12.82 2.22 15.07
CA ALA A 228 13.67 3.10 14.28
C ALA A 228 13.33 4.56 14.54
N CYS A 229 14.35 5.38 14.80
CA CYS A 229 14.14 6.78 15.09
C CYS A 229 15.14 7.69 14.36
N TRP A 230 14.65 8.84 13.92
CA TRP A 230 15.44 9.85 13.23
C TRP A 230 14.86 11.23 13.45
N VAL A 231 15.65 12.24 13.11
CA VAL A 231 15.27 13.65 13.18
C VAL A 231 15.30 14.26 11.79
N THR A 232 14.32 15.09 11.46
CA THR A 232 14.38 15.97 10.29
C THR A 232 14.52 17.42 10.70
N LEU A 233 15.25 18.20 9.90
CA LEU A 233 15.43 19.63 10.12
C LEU A 233 14.56 20.41 9.13
N ASP A 234 13.85 21.40 9.65
CA ASP A 234 13.16 22.42 8.87
C ASP A 234 14.02 23.70 8.91
N ASP A 235 14.72 23.94 7.82
CA ASP A 235 15.63 25.09 7.70
C ASP A 235 14.89 26.41 7.60
N ILE A 236 13.64 26.42 7.12
CA ILE A 236 12.84 27.64 6.96
C ILE A 236 12.39 28.16 8.33
N ASN A 237 11.87 27.26 9.16
CA ASN A 237 11.33 27.61 10.46
C ASN A 237 12.35 27.43 11.58
N PHE A 238 13.57 26.97 11.26
CA PHE A 238 14.58 26.60 12.23
C PHE A 238 14.03 25.66 13.32
N GLU A 239 13.30 24.62 12.91
CA GLU A 239 12.70 23.64 13.79
C GLU A 239 13.22 22.22 13.45
N TRP A 240 13.05 21.33 14.42
CA TRP A 240 13.36 19.94 14.19
C TRP A 240 12.15 19.08 14.60
N ASN A 241 11.99 17.98 13.88
CA ASN A 241 10.91 17.03 14.08
C ASN A 241 11.49 15.66 14.33
N PHE A 242 10.93 14.94 15.29
CA PHE A 242 11.36 13.61 15.67
C PHE A 242 10.36 12.58 15.16
N TYR A 243 10.87 11.53 14.54
CA TYR A 243 10.06 10.46 13.96
C TYR A 243 10.48 9.12 14.53
N LEU A 244 9.48 8.28 14.77
CA LEU A 244 9.67 6.88 15.16
C LEU A 244 8.76 5.99 14.33
N GLU A 245 9.29 4.85 13.90
CA GLU A 245 8.56 3.81 13.20
C GLU A 245 9.03 2.42 13.67
N PRO A 246 8.14 1.42 13.76
CA PRO A 246 8.57 0.06 14.04
C PRO A 246 9.40 -0.49 12.87
N ILE A 247 10.48 -1.23 13.17
CA ILE A 247 11.30 -1.88 12.15
C ILE A 247 10.57 -3.10 11.54
N ASP A 248 9.75 -3.78 12.36
CA ASP A 248 8.88 -4.88 11.95
C ASP A 248 7.43 -4.51 12.29
N GLU A 249 6.73 -3.95 11.33
CA GLU A 249 5.37 -3.43 11.49
C GLU A 249 4.36 -4.52 11.81
N LEU A 250 4.55 -5.70 11.23
CA LEU A 250 3.64 -6.84 11.42
C LEU A 250 3.75 -7.45 12.82
N SER A 251 4.90 -7.30 13.49
CA SER A 251 5.06 -7.77 14.87
C SER A 251 4.11 -7.04 15.82
N GLN A 252 3.75 -5.79 15.53
CA GLN A 252 2.85 -4.98 16.33
C GLN A 252 1.42 -5.53 16.38
N ILE A 253 1.00 -6.26 15.35
CA ILE A 253 -0.34 -6.86 15.27
C ILE A 253 -0.32 -8.38 15.46
N LYS A 254 0.80 -8.95 15.89
CA LYS A 254 0.96 -10.40 16.03
C LYS A 254 -0.10 -11.02 16.96
N HIS A 255 -0.39 -10.39 18.09
CA HIS A 255 -1.41 -10.86 19.03
C HIS A 255 -2.81 -10.92 18.39
N LEU A 256 -3.11 -9.97 17.52
CA LEU A 256 -4.36 -9.93 16.76
C LEU A 256 -4.43 -11.10 15.76
N LEU A 257 -3.34 -11.35 15.06
CA LEU A 257 -3.25 -12.44 14.09
C LEU A 257 -3.33 -13.84 14.73
N ILE A 258 -2.86 -14.00 15.97
CA ILE A 258 -2.93 -15.27 16.70
C ILE A 258 -4.34 -15.56 17.22
N ASN A 259 -5.02 -14.55 17.73
CA ASN A 259 -6.26 -14.70 18.48
C ASN A 259 -7.52 -14.74 17.61
N ASN A 260 -7.41 -14.38 16.33
CA ASN A 260 -8.55 -14.28 15.43
C ASN A 260 -8.37 -15.18 14.19
N LYS A 261 -9.48 -15.47 13.53
CA LYS A 261 -9.50 -16.20 12.25
C LYS A 261 -9.84 -15.23 11.12
N PHE A 262 -9.07 -15.32 10.06
CA PHE A 262 -9.08 -14.35 8.98
C PHE A 262 -9.40 -14.98 7.63
N VAL A 263 -10.05 -14.19 6.79
CA VAL A 263 -10.07 -14.41 5.33
C VAL A 263 -9.28 -13.27 4.71
N PHE A 264 -8.04 -13.53 4.34
CA PHE A 264 -7.17 -12.57 3.69
C PHE A 264 -7.37 -12.59 2.18
N LEU A 265 -7.55 -11.42 1.58
CA LEU A 265 -7.66 -11.23 0.14
C LEU A 265 -6.47 -10.40 -0.34
N SER A 266 -5.66 -10.96 -1.26
CA SER A 266 -4.51 -10.30 -1.85
C SER A 266 -4.70 -10.08 -3.34
N ALA A 267 -4.46 -8.86 -3.82
CA ALA A 267 -4.48 -8.52 -5.24
C ALA A 267 -3.24 -9.01 -6.00
N LEU A 268 -2.34 -9.74 -5.36
CA LEU A 268 -1.21 -10.40 -5.99
C LEU A 268 -1.61 -11.78 -6.53
N ARG A 269 -0.89 -12.27 -7.52
CA ARG A 269 -1.06 -13.65 -8.02
C ARG A 269 -0.67 -14.69 -6.98
N GLU A 270 0.41 -14.42 -6.26
CA GLU A 270 0.93 -15.22 -5.15
C GLU A 270 1.57 -14.27 -4.14
N ASP A 271 0.96 -14.11 -2.98
CA ASP A 271 1.56 -13.31 -1.91
C ASP A 271 2.57 -14.12 -1.10
N ASN A 272 3.70 -14.40 -1.74
CA ASN A 272 4.80 -15.15 -1.13
C ASN A 272 5.44 -14.41 0.04
N PHE A 273 5.37 -13.07 0.07
CA PHE A 273 5.96 -12.28 1.13
C PHE A 273 5.17 -12.45 2.43
N PHE A 274 3.86 -12.24 2.37
CA PHE A 274 2.98 -12.37 3.52
C PHE A 274 2.96 -13.81 4.05
N GLN A 275 2.92 -14.80 3.15
CA GLN A 275 3.02 -16.22 3.54
C GLN A 275 4.33 -16.56 4.27
N LYS A 276 5.47 -16.06 3.78
CA LYS A 276 6.77 -16.27 4.45
C LYS A 276 6.82 -15.60 5.82
N TYR A 277 6.25 -14.40 5.93
CA TYR A 277 6.15 -13.71 7.21
C TYR A 277 5.34 -14.53 8.22
N LEU A 278 4.13 -14.94 7.86
CA LEU A 278 3.27 -15.71 8.75
C LEU A 278 3.94 -17.03 9.19
N LYS A 279 4.59 -17.75 8.27
CA LYS A 279 5.37 -18.96 8.60
C LYS A 279 6.51 -18.67 9.59
N LYS A 280 7.24 -17.57 9.40
CA LYS A 280 8.33 -17.15 10.31
C LYS A 280 7.80 -16.91 11.72
N GLU A 281 6.65 -16.26 11.84
CA GLU A 281 6.00 -15.96 13.11
C GLU A 281 5.18 -17.15 13.69
N ARG A 282 5.25 -18.32 13.05
CA ARG A 282 4.50 -19.54 13.41
C ARG A 282 2.98 -19.33 13.41
N LEU A 283 2.50 -18.44 12.56
CA LEU A 283 1.10 -18.20 12.30
C LEU A 283 0.65 -19.09 11.14
N ASN A 284 -0.30 -19.98 11.39
CA ASN A 284 -0.76 -20.89 10.35
C ASN A 284 -1.80 -20.21 9.45
N ILE A 285 -1.55 -20.25 8.15
CA ILE A 285 -2.62 -20.16 7.16
C ILE A 285 -3.03 -21.59 6.87
N ASP A 286 -4.30 -21.89 7.14
CA ASP A 286 -4.82 -23.25 6.97
C ASP A 286 -4.95 -23.61 5.49
N LEU A 287 -5.33 -22.63 4.65
CA LEU A 287 -5.43 -22.85 3.22
C LEU A 287 -5.04 -21.59 2.41
N VAL A 288 -4.24 -21.80 1.36
CA VAL A 288 -3.89 -20.79 0.36
C VAL A 288 -4.54 -21.14 -0.96
N MET A 289 -5.28 -20.21 -1.54
CA MET A 289 -5.96 -20.36 -2.83
C MET A 289 -5.52 -19.28 -3.81
N ASN A 290 -5.24 -19.70 -5.04
CA ASN A 290 -4.86 -18.79 -6.11
C ASN A 290 -5.91 -18.85 -7.22
N PHE A 291 -6.70 -17.79 -7.39
CA PHE A 291 -7.60 -17.64 -8.51
C PHE A 291 -6.87 -16.99 -9.67
N ARG A 292 -6.87 -17.67 -10.79
CA ARG A 292 -6.38 -17.06 -12.03
C ARG A 292 -7.46 -16.13 -12.59
N SER A 293 -7.07 -14.97 -13.02
CA SER A 293 -7.95 -14.10 -13.80
C SER A 293 -8.06 -14.66 -15.23
N ASN A 294 -9.19 -14.48 -15.91
CA ASN A 294 -9.37 -14.83 -17.33
C ASN A 294 -8.45 -14.03 -18.26
N PHE A 295 -7.83 -12.97 -17.74
CA PHE A 295 -6.84 -12.13 -18.43
C PHE A 295 -5.53 -12.86 -18.79
N ILE A 296 -5.41 -14.16 -18.49
CA ILE A 296 -4.21 -14.96 -18.84
C ILE A 296 -4.00 -15.00 -20.35
N GLU A 297 -5.06 -14.94 -21.15
CA GLU A 297 -4.95 -14.89 -22.61
C GLU A 297 -4.42 -13.53 -23.10
N ASN A 298 -4.68 -12.47 -22.40
CA ASN A 298 -4.25 -11.12 -22.73
C ASN A 298 -2.86 -10.82 -22.14
N LYS A 299 -1.82 -11.28 -22.88
CA LYS A 299 -0.42 -11.03 -22.49
C LYS A 299 -0.10 -9.54 -22.58
N ILE A 300 0.36 -8.95 -21.47
CA ILE A 300 0.91 -7.60 -21.49
C ILE A 300 2.09 -7.55 -22.46
N LEU A 301 2.15 -6.52 -23.30
CA LEU A 301 3.27 -6.28 -24.19
C LEU A 301 4.34 -5.52 -23.41
N VAL A 302 5.49 -6.14 -23.16
CA VAL A 302 6.59 -5.53 -22.38
C VAL A 302 7.70 -5.09 -23.30
N TYR A 303 7.99 -3.79 -23.25
CA TYR A 303 9.10 -3.17 -23.95
C TYR A 303 10.15 -2.66 -22.97
N VAL A 304 11.36 -3.18 -23.08
CA VAL A 304 12.53 -2.74 -22.31
C VAL A 304 13.66 -2.45 -23.30
N PRO A 305 13.97 -1.18 -23.58
CA PRO A 305 15.00 -0.85 -24.57
C PRO A 305 16.37 -1.46 -24.19
N PRO A 306 17.09 -2.12 -25.11
CA PRO A 306 18.32 -2.82 -24.81
C PRO A 306 19.48 -1.90 -24.38
N ARG A 307 19.50 -0.68 -24.90
CA ARG A 307 20.55 0.34 -24.64
C ARG A 307 20.09 1.42 -23.65
N GLN A 308 19.31 1.05 -22.65
CA GLN A 308 18.82 2.02 -21.67
C GLN A 308 19.93 2.45 -20.69
N MET A 309 19.93 3.75 -20.35
CA MET A 309 20.87 4.32 -19.39
C MET A 309 20.56 3.87 -17.96
N LEU A 310 21.55 3.89 -17.10
CA LEU A 310 21.38 3.72 -15.66
C LEU A 310 20.96 5.06 -15.01
N PRO A 311 20.22 5.01 -13.88
CA PRO A 311 19.74 6.24 -13.22
C PRO A 311 20.82 7.23 -12.77
N ASN A 312 22.05 6.75 -12.51
CA ASN A 312 23.19 7.59 -12.13
C ASN A 312 23.89 8.30 -13.31
N ASN A 313 23.41 8.10 -14.54
CA ASN A 313 23.96 8.81 -15.70
C ASN A 313 23.38 10.23 -15.76
N PRO A 314 24.20 11.30 -15.94
CA PRO A 314 23.72 12.68 -16.01
C PRO A 314 22.69 12.93 -17.12
N MET A 315 22.77 12.16 -18.23
CA MET A 315 21.85 12.28 -19.36
C MET A 315 20.57 11.41 -19.20
N PHE A 316 20.44 10.69 -18.08
CA PHE A 316 19.34 9.75 -17.85
C PHE A 316 17.96 10.42 -18.00
N THR A 317 17.71 11.49 -17.27
CA THR A 317 16.42 12.21 -17.27
C THR A 317 16.06 12.71 -18.67
N LYS A 318 17.03 13.33 -19.40
CA LYS A 318 16.81 13.80 -20.77
C LYS A 318 16.48 12.66 -21.72
N ASN A 319 17.24 11.56 -21.66
CA ASN A 319 17.02 10.38 -22.51
C ASN A 319 15.64 9.77 -22.29
N ILE A 320 15.21 9.62 -21.01
CA ILE A 320 13.88 9.06 -20.69
C ILE A 320 12.79 10.01 -21.20
N LEU A 321 12.92 11.31 -21.01
CA LEU A 321 11.94 12.29 -21.47
C LEU A 321 11.77 12.23 -22.98
N ASP A 322 12.86 12.23 -23.74
CA ASP A 322 12.83 12.17 -25.20
C ASP A 322 12.18 10.87 -25.71
N LYS A 323 12.48 9.73 -25.07
CA LYS A 323 11.82 8.45 -25.39
C LYS A 323 10.34 8.47 -25.04
N SER A 324 9.98 8.99 -23.87
CA SER A 324 8.58 9.07 -23.44
C SER A 324 7.76 9.96 -24.38
N LYS A 325 8.28 11.09 -24.84
CA LYS A 325 7.61 11.95 -25.85
C LYS A 325 7.28 11.17 -27.13
N LYS A 326 8.25 10.39 -27.64
CA LYS A 326 8.03 9.56 -28.83
C LYS A 326 6.97 8.49 -28.61
N LEU A 327 6.97 7.82 -27.45
CA LEU A 327 6.01 6.76 -27.10
C LEU A 327 4.58 7.31 -26.94
N ILE A 328 4.43 8.51 -26.40
CA ILE A 328 3.12 9.17 -26.20
C ILE A 328 2.46 9.50 -27.53
N ILE A 329 3.23 9.93 -28.54
CA ILE A 329 2.70 10.28 -29.88
C ILE A 329 1.95 9.10 -30.52
N PHE A 330 2.39 7.86 -30.27
CA PHE A 330 1.80 6.64 -30.84
C PHE A 330 0.67 6.06 -29.98
N SER A 331 0.36 6.65 -28.83
CA SER A 331 -0.74 6.22 -27.98
C SER A 331 -2.02 7.00 -28.26
N LYS A 332 -3.13 6.26 -28.42
CA LYS A 332 -4.47 6.84 -28.58
C LYS A 332 -5.29 6.79 -27.29
N GLY A 333 -4.86 5.96 -26.33
CA GLY A 333 -5.52 5.78 -25.04
C GLY A 333 -4.78 6.50 -23.89
N LEU A 334 -5.24 6.25 -22.67
CA LEU A 334 -4.63 6.77 -21.45
C LEU A 334 -3.19 6.28 -21.33
N THR A 335 -2.26 7.22 -21.24
CA THR A 335 -0.85 6.95 -20.96
C THR A 335 -0.56 7.29 -19.51
N LEU A 336 -0.05 6.30 -18.78
CA LEU A 336 0.33 6.47 -17.38
C LEU A 336 1.86 6.52 -17.25
N PHE A 337 2.36 7.54 -16.56
CA PHE A 337 3.76 7.71 -16.19
C PHE A 337 3.91 7.53 -14.70
N LEU A 338 4.61 6.46 -14.24
CA LEU A 338 4.73 6.11 -12.83
C LEU A 338 6.13 6.37 -12.27
N SER A 339 6.23 7.22 -11.25
CA SER A 339 7.46 7.45 -10.53
C SER A 339 7.20 7.90 -9.09
N ASP A 340 7.87 7.27 -8.10
CA ASP A 340 7.91 7.74 -6.72
C ASP A 340 8.95 8.86 -6.52
N ASP A 341 9.81 9.11 -7.52
CA ASP A 341 10.70 10.25 -7.54
C ASP A 341 9.90 11.54 -7.81
N VAL A 342 9.75 12.38 -6.80
CA VAL A 342 8.93 13.60 -6.86
C VAL A 342 9.49 14.57 -7.90
N ASP A 343 10.81 14.79 -7.90
CA ASP A 343 11.45 15.74 -8.80
C ASP A 343 11.35 15.27 -10.26
N LEU A 344 11.58 13.99 -10.50
CA LEU A 344 11.43 13.37 -11.81
C LEU A 344 9.99 13.47 -12.30
N LYS A 345 9.01 13.13 -11.45
CA LYS A 345 7.57 13.17 -11.76
C LYS A 345 7.12 14.61 -12.12
N LEU A 346 7.49 15.59 -11.30
CA LEU A 346 7.16 17.01 -11.55
C LEU A 346 7.80 17.53 -12.83
N LYS A 347 9.08 17.21 -13.04
CA LYS A 347 9.78 17.59 -14.27
C LYS A 347 9.12 17.02 -15.51
N PHE A 348 8.72 15.74 -15.47
CA PHE A 348 8.00 15.10 -16.58
C PHE A 348 6.64 15.74 -16.81
N ALA A 349 5.87 15.94 -15.76
CA ALA A 349 4.55 16.57 -15.86
C ALA A 349 4.67 17.99 -16.49
N THR A 350 5.63 18.80 -16.06
CA THR A 350 5.86 20.15 -16.58
C THR A 350 6.28 20.13 -18.05
N GLU A 351 7.25 19.31 -18.40
CA GLU A 351 7.77 19.18 -19.76
C GLU A 351 6.72 18.62 -20.74
N LEU A 352 5.91 17.65 -20.30
CA LEU A 352 4.83 17.12 -21.12
C LEU A 352 3.68 18.13 -21.24
N ALA A 353 3.36 18.88 -20.18
CA ALA A 353 2.33 19.92 -20.21
C ALA A 353 2.69 21.07 -21.17
N SER A 354 3.97 21.40 -21.33
CA SER A 354 4.41 22.38 -22.32
C SER A 354 4.11 21.97 -23.77
N ILE A 355 3.97 20.66 -24.03
CA ILE A 355 3.73 20.10 -25.38
C ILE A 355 2.25 19.73 -25.58
N TYR A 356 1.66 19.07 -24.58
CA TYR A 356 0.32 18.46 -24.67
C TYR A 356 -0.76 19.26 -23.92
N GLY A 357 -0.38 20.34 -23.23
CA GLY A 357 -1.30 21.24 -22.54
C GLY A 357 -2.14 20.54 -21.49
N LYS A 358 -3.45 20.80 -21.50
CA LYS A 358 -4.43 20.28 -20.54
C LYS A 358 -4.60 18.76 -20.53
N ARG A 359 -4.02 18.04 -21.50
CA ARG A 359 -4.06 16.57 -21.53
C ARG A 359 -3.17 15.93 -20.44
N VAL A 360 -2.26 16.72 -19.86
CA VAL A 360 -1.34 16.21 -18.82
C VAL A 360 -1.92 16.49 -17.46
N LEU A 361 -2.08 15.41 -16.68
CA LEU A 361 -2.61 15.42 -15.32
C LEU A 361 -1.52 14.99 -14.35
N LEU A 362 -1.50 15.63 -13.19
CA LEU A 362 -0.62 15.26 -12.09
C LEU A 362 -1.50 14.77 -10.92
N GLU A 363 -1.47 13.45 -10.67
CA GLU A 363 -2.24 12.80 -9.58
C GLU A 363 -3.71 13.27 -9.51
N ASN A 364 -4.36 13.27 -10.66
CA ASN A 364 -5.78 13.61 -10.80
C ASN A 364 -6.50 12.58 -11.67
N ILE A 365 -7.79 12.36 -11.41
CA ILE A 365 -8.58 11.34 -12.12
C ILE A 365 -8.81 11.78 -13.57
N PRO A 366 -8.42 10.95 -14.57
CA PRO A 366 -8.64 11.23 -15.98
C PRO A 366 -10.13 11.23 -16.34
N LEU A 367 -10.55 12.23 -17.11
CA LEU A 367 -11.90 12.33 -17.65
C LEU A 367 -11.99 11.78 -19.08
N PHE A 368 -10.89 11.89 -19.83
CA PHE A 368 -10.84 11.49 -21.24
C PHE A 368 -9.84 10.34 -21.47
N ASN A 369 -10.08 9.55 -22.53
CA ASN A 369 -9.23 8.39 -22.81
C ASN A 369 -7.83 8.70 -23.30
N ASN A 370 -7.59 9.90 -23.86
CA ASN A 370 -6.31 10.29 -24.47
C ASN A 370 -5.44 11.16 -23.57
N GLU A 371 -5.67 11.13 -22.26
CA GLU A 371 -4.92 11.91 -21.28
C GLU A 371 -3.60 11.22 -20.90
N ILE A 372 -2.71 12.02 -20.33
CA ILE A 372 -1.39 11.61 -19.85
C ILE A 372 -1.38 11.84 -18.36
N LEU A 373 -1.37 10.78 -17.59
CA LEU A 373 -1.39 10.84 -16.13
C LEU A 373 0.02 10.60 -15.57
N CYS A 374 0.59 11.61 -14.90
CA CYS A 374 1.81 11.47 -14.12
C CYS A 374 1.46 11.23 -12.67
N ALA A 375 1.85 10.09 -12.10
CA ALA A 375 1.49 9.71 -10.74
C ALA A 375 2.61 8.93 -10.02
N SER A 376 2.54 8.94 -8.68
CA SER A 376 3.29 7.99 -7.85
C SER A 376 2.64 6.61 -7.90
N TYR A 377 3.43 5.57 -7.60
CA TYR A 377 2.90 4.21 -7.55
C TYR A 377 1.77 4.07 -6.54
N ASN A 378 1.92 4.67 -5.36
CA ASN A 378 0.93 4.58 -4.30
C ASN A 378 -0.38 5.28 -4.70
N TRP A 379 -0.29 6.48 -5.26
CA TRP A 379 -1.48 7.18 -5.74
C TRP A 379 -2.22 6.36 -6.80
N TRP A 380 -1.49 5.82 -7.78
CA TRP A 380 -2.07 4.99 -8.83
C TRP A 380 -2.74 3.73 -8.27
N ILE A 381 -2.06 2.99 -7.42
CA ILE A 381 -2.59 1.76 -6.82
C ILE A 381 -3.88 2.03 -6.07
N ASN A 382 -3.95 3.13 -5.32
CA ASN A 382 -5.12 3.49 -4.53
C ASN A 382 -6.29 4.02 -5.36
N ASN A 383 -6.05 4.58 -6.55
CA ASN A 383 -7.09 5.17 -7.40
C ASN A 383 -7.39 4.37 -8.67
N SER A 384 -6.62 3.35 -9.01
CA SER A 384 -6.75 2.59 -10.27
C SER A 384 -8.10 1.90 -10.44
N TYR A 385 -8.81 1.61 -9.35
CA TYR A 385 -10.13 0.95 -9.38
C TYR A 385 -11.24 1.83 -9.97
N CYS A 386 -11.13 3.16 -9.89
CA CYS A 386 -12.09 4.10 -10.46
C CYS A 386 -11.63 4.69 -11.80
N ILE A 387 -10.43 4.34 -12.27
CA ILE A 387 -9.86 4.86 -13.51
C ILE A 387 -9.94 3.77 -14.60
N LYS A 388 -10.25 4.20 -15.83
CA LYS A 388 -10.24 3.30 -16.98
C LYS A 388 -8.85 2.71 -17.21
N SER A 389 -8.79 1.44 -17.60
CA SER A 389 -7.53 0.75 -17.86
C SER A 389 -6.66 1.51 -18.85
N PRO A 390 -5.39 1.80 -18.54
CA PRO A 390 -4.49 2.52 -19.42
C PRO A 390 -4.13 1.69 -20.66
N GLU A 391 -3.88 2.34 -21.78
CA GLU A 391 -3.32 1.69 -22.97
C GLU A 391 -1.84 1.34 -22.75
N GLN A 392 -1.12 2.25 -22.09
CA GLN A 392 0.29 2.02 -21.77
C GLN A 392 0.70 2.60 -20.41
N ILE A 393 1.64 1.92 -19.75
CA ILE A 393 2.32 2.40 -18.56
C ILE A 393 3.80 2.58 -18.86
N ILE A 394 4.33 3.77 -18.60
CA ILE A 394 5.75 4.10 -18.74
C ILE A 394 6.37 4.16 -17.35
N ILE A 395 7.38 3.33 -17.10
CA ILE A 395 8.14 3.26 -15.86
C ILE A 395 9.55 3.78 -16.12
N PRO A 396 9.85 5.02 -15.74
CA PRO A 396 11.20 5.59 -15.88
C PRO A 396 12.19 4.99 -14.88
N LEU A 397 11.73 4.72 -13.66
CA LEU A 397 12.47 4.12 -12.57
C LEU A 397 11.69 2.96 -11.96
N LEU A 398 12.34 1.83 -11.79
CA LEU A 398 11.76 0.71 -11.04
C LEU A 398 11.48 1.14 -9.60
N PRO A 399 10.36 0.69 -8.99
CA PRO A 399 9.92 1.13 -7.67
C PRO A 399 10.74 0.52 -6.52
N ILE A 400 12.06 0.56 -6.63
CA ILE A 400 12.96 0.06 -5.59
C ILE A 400 13.03 1.12 -4.49
N PRO A 401 12.70 0.77 -3.23
CA PRO A 401 12.78 1.70 -2.12
C PRO A 401 14.15 2.36 -2.01
N ARG A 402 14.17 3.65 -1.77
CA ARG A 402 15.41 4.43 -1.67
C ARG A 402 16.09 4.16 -0.34
N ILE A 403 17.38 3.83 -0.37
CA ILE A 403 18.17 3.58 0.84
C ILE A 403 18.40 4.89 1.60
N GLU A 404 18.33 6.03 0.93
CA GLU A 404 18.49 7.36 1.50
C GLU A 404 17.30 7.76 2.40
N GLU A 405 16.17 7.10 2.25
CA GLU A 405 15.03 7.29 3.17
C GLU A 405 15.39 6.72 4.56
N PRO A 406 15.17 7.49 5.64
CA PRO A 406 15.65 7.12 6.96
C PRO A 406 15.23 5.74 7.43
N ILE A 407 13.96 5.40 7.26
CA ILE A 407 13.44 4.10 7.67
C ILE A 407 14.07 2.95 6.87
N ASN A 408 14.27 3.13 5.56
CA ASN A 408 14.91 2.13 4.72
C ASN A 408 16.37 1.94 5.12
N ALA A 409 17.10 3.04 5.39
CA ALA A 409 18.48 3.00 5.86
C ALA A 409 18.60 2.24 7.19
N LEU A 410 17.72 2.52 8.15
CA LEU A 410 17.71 1.85 9.47
C LEU A 410 17.33 0.38 9.33
N THR A 411 16.33 0.05 8.51
CA THR A 411 15.94 -1.35 8.23
C THR A 411 17.07 -2.13 7.54
N VAL A 412 17.77 -1.50 6.58
CA VAL A 412 18.94 -2.10 5.92
C VAL A 412 20.06 -2.33 6.93
N SER A 413 20.35 -1.36 7.80
CA SER A 413 21.35 -1.50 8.86
C SER A 413 21.00 -2.64 9.82
N HIS A 414 19.73 -2.70 10.27
CA HIS A 414 19.25 -3.79 11.12
C HIS A 414 19.43 -5.17 10.47
N ASN A 415 19.03 -5.33 9.20
CA ASN A 415 19.16 -6.60 8.48
C ASN A 415 20.63 -6.97 8.22
N ARG A 416 21.52 -6.00 7.96
CA ARG A 416 22.97 -6.24 7.86
C ARG A 416 23.54 -6.79 9.15
N ASN A 417 23.15 -6.26 10.30
CA ASN A 417 23.58 -6.74 11.60
C ASN A 417 23.13 -8.19 11.86
N LEU A 418 22.01 -8.60 11.24
CA LEU A 418 21.51 -9.98 11.27
C LEU A 418 22.11 -10.87 10.15
N SER A 419 23.12 -10.39 9.41
CA SER A 419 23.74 -11.09 8.29
C SER A 419 22.77 -11.54 7.18
N LYS A 420 21.70 -10.77 6.95
CA LYS A 420 20.70 -11.05 5.91
C LYS A 420 21.00 -10.29 4.62
N ASP A 421 20.59 -10.87 3.47
CA ASP A 421 20.60 -10.16 2.19
C ASP A 421 19.43 -9.16 2.14
N TRP A 422 19.66 -7.98 2.74
CA TRP A 422 18.67 -6.90 2.85
C TRP A 422 18.06 -6.50 1.51
N PHE A 423 18.80 -6.59 0.41
CA PHE A 423 18.28 -6.22 -0.90
C PHE A 423 17.29 -7.26 -1.42
N ARG A 424 17.66 -8.56 -1.39
CA ARG A 424 16.81 -9.64 -1.90
C ARG A 424 15.69 -10.04 -0.95
N GLU A 425 15.87 -9.83 0.34
CA GLU A 425 14.86 -10.20 1.34
C GLU A 425 13.87 -9.06 1.67
N PHE A 426 14.28 -7.81 1.43
CA PHE A 426 13.47 -6.65 1.79
C PHE A 426 13.14 -5.75 0.58
N LEU A 427 14.13 -5.06 -0.03
CA LEU A 427 13.85 -4.03 -1.05
C LEU A 427 13.30 -4.61 -2.37
N LEU A 428 13.83 -5.71 -2.83
CA LEU A 428 13.42 -6.31 -4.10
C LEU A 428 12.01 -6.92 -4.05
N PRO A 429 11.60 -7.66 -3.01
CA PRO A 429 10.22 -8.13 -2.88
C PRO A 429 9.21 -6.98 -2.82
N GLU A 430 9.50 -5.91 -2.11
CA GLU A 430 8.63 -4.72 -2.03
C GLU A 430 8.48 -4.06 -3.40
N ALA A 431 9.58 -3.90 -4.14
CA ALA A 431 9.55 -3.39 -5.50
C ALA A 431 8.73 -4.26 -6.44
N ILE A 432 8.83 -5.58 -6.34
CA ILE A 432 8.05 -6.54 -7.13
C ILE A 432 6.56 -6.42 -6.82
N GLN A 433 6.17 -6.42 -5.55
CA GLN A 433 4.77 -6.27 -5.15
C GLN A 433 4.16 -4.96 -5.66
N LYS A 434 4.88 -3.85 -5.49
CA LYS A 434 4.44 -2.52 -5.97
C LYS A 434 4.28 -2.51 -7.48
N LEU A 435 5.18 -3.13 -8.22
CA LEU A 435 5.10 -3.26 -9.68
C LEU A 435 3.91 -4.13 -10.12
N GLU A 436 3.73 -5.31 -9.55
CA GLU A 436 2.63 -6.23 -9.88
C GLU A 436 1.26 -5.57 -9.69
N ARG A 437 1.06 -4.87 -8.57
CA ARG A 437 -0.16 -4.11 -8.29
C ARG A 437 -0.39 -3.00 -9.33
N SER A 438 0.66 -2.29 -9.69
CA SER A 438 0.56 -1.15 -10.62
C SER A 438 0.22 -1.56 -12.05
N ILE A 439 0.68 -2.73 -12.49
CA ILE A 439 0.44 -3.22 -13.86
C ILE A 439 -0.85 -4.04 -14.00
N SER A 440 -1.48 -4.43 -12.91
CA SER A 440 -2.69 -5.25 -12.93
C SER A 440 -3.78 -4.70 -13.86
N PRO A 441 -4.09 -3.38 -13.89
CA PRO A 441 -5.09 -2.83 -14.80
C PRO A 441 -4.74 -2.96 -16.29
N LEU A 442 -3.46 -3.09 -16.67
CA LEU A 442 -3.07 -3.30 -18.08
C LEU A 442 -3.53 -4.64 -18.64
N ARG A 443 -3.72 -5.64 -17.79
CA ARG A 443 -4.07 -6.99 -18.20
C ARG A 443 -5.45 -7.10 -18.83
N LYS A 444 -6.37 -6.18 -18.48
CA LYS A 444 -7.71 -6.15 -19.05
C LYS A 444 -7.71 -5.97 -20.59
N ASN A 445 -6.81 -5.13 -21.10
CA ASN A 445 -6.80 -4.70 -22.51
C ASN A 445 -5.54 -5.10 -23.27
N ALA A 446 -4.76 -6.09 -22.78
CA ALA A 446 -3.45 -6.41 -23.33
C ALA A 446 -2.56 -5.17 -23.55
N GLY A 447 -2.54 -4.27 -22.55
CA GLY A 447 -1.84 -3.00 -22.64
C GLY A 447 -0.33 -3.14 -22.75
N LYS A 448 0.35 -2.00 -22.91
CA LYS A 448 1.80 -1.93 -23.10
C LYS A 448 2.49 -1.48 -21.81
N LEU A 449 3.48 -2.24 -21.36
CA LEU A 449 4.35 -1.87 -20.26
C LEU A 449 5.73 -1.49 -20.79
N ILE A 450 6.16 -0.27 -20.52
CA ILE A 450 7.43 0.25 -21.00
C ILE A 450 8.31 0.53 -19.79
N ILE A 451 9.47 -0.15 -19.71
CA ILE A 451 10.43 0.04 -18.61
C ILE A 451 11.67 0.73 -19.18
N LEU A 452 11.87 1.99 -18.82
CA LEU A 452 13.00 2.81 -19.27
C LEU A 452 14.18 2.81 -18.28
N ASP A 453 14.15 1.95 -17.29
CA ASP A 453 15.22 1.78 -16.31
C ASP A 453 16.24 0.74 -16.78
N GLY A 454 17.45 1.16 -17.07
CA GLY A 454 18.52 0.26 -17.53
C GLY A 454 18.91 -0.84 -16.53
N ARG A 455 18.51 -0.71 -15.27
CA ARG A 455 18.74 -1.73 -14.24
C ARG A 455 18.01 -3.03 -14.55
N ALA A 456 16.87 -2.96 -15.25
CA ALA A 456 16.09 -4.15 -15.64
C ALA A 456 16.90 -5.15 -16.46
N HIS A 457 17.79 -4.70 -17.35
CA HIS A 457 18.66 -5.55 -18.15
C HIS A 457 20.06 -5.72 -17.56
N LYS A 458 20.64 -4.65 -17.01
CA LYS A 458 22.05 -4.64 -16.60
C LYS A 458 22.31 -5.29 -15.24
N ARG A 459 21.27 -5.51 -14.43
CA ARG A 459 21.40 -6.11 -13.10
C ARG A 459 20.87 -7.54 -13.08
N LYS A 460 21.57 -8.45 -12.40
CA LYS A 460 21.14 -9.86 -12.27
C LYS A 460 19.74 -10.01 -11.70
N TRP A 461 19.35 -9.17 -10.75
CA TRP A 461 18.04 -9.16 -10.13
C TRP A 461 16.92 -8.61 -11.06
N GLY A 462 17.28 -7.87 -12.11
CA GLY A 462 16.29 -7.38 -13.09
C GLY A 462 15.49 -8.50 -13.74
N ARG A 463 16.10 -9.70 -13.90
CA ARG A 463 15.39 -10.91 -14.38
C ARG A 463 14.26 -11.34 -13.46
N LEU A 464 14.37 -11.14 -12.14
CA LEU A 464 13.31 -11.47 -11.18
C LEU A 464 12.12 -10.52 -11.35
N ILE A 465 12.39 -9.24 -11.58
CA ILE A 465 11.35 -8.25 -11.90
C ILE A 465 10.65 -8.61 -13.21
N LEU A 466 11.38 -8.93 -14.27
CA LEU A 466 10.78 -9.32 -15.55
C LEU A 466 10.00 -10.64 -15.44
N LYS A 467 10.40 -11.55 -14.55
CA LYS A 467 9.67 -12.78 -14.28
C LYS A 467 8.35 -12.51 -13.54
N SER A 468 8.30 -11.55 -12.64
CA SER A 468 7.06 -11.21 -11.89
C SER A 468 5.97 -10.62 -12.79
N ILE A 469 6.35 -10.00 -13.91
CA ILE A 469 5.40 -9.44 -14.90
C ILE A 469 4.68 -10.53 -15.72
N GLN A 470 5.12 -11.77 -15.68
CA GLN A 470 4.48 -12.87 -16.45
C GLN A 470 3.00 -13.08 -16.05
N PRO A 471 2.08 -13.46 -17.00
CA PRO A 471 2.32 -13.71 -18.43
C PRO A 471 2.47 -12.41 -19.23
N SER A 472 3.54 -12.33 -20.00
CA SER A 472 3.83 -11.17 -20.83
C SER A 472 4.50 -11.60 -22.13
N LYS A 473 4.40 -10.75 -23.17
CA LYS A 473 5.13 -10.91 -24.43
C LYS A 473 6.13 -9.78 -24.55
N GLN A 474 7.40 -10.12 -24.62
CA GLN A 474 8.46 -9.14 -24.82
C GLN A 474 8.44 -8.63 -26.27
N ILE A 475 8.54 -7.31 -26.44
CA ILE A 475 8.64 -6.62 -27.72
C ILE A 475 10.03 -6.03 -27.83
N ASN A 476 10.70 -6.26 -28.95
CA ASN A 476 12.06 -5.75 -29.17
C ASN A 476 12.08 -4.36 -29.80
N TYR A 477 11.04 -4.02 -30.55
CA TYR A 477 10.94 -2.75 -31.28
C TYR A 477 9.61 -2.08 -30.99
N MET A 478 9.63 -0.85 -30.56
CA MET A 478 8.44 -0.03 -30.34
C MET A 478 8.62 1.38 -30.85
N LEU A 479 9.86 1.83 -30.98
CA LEU A 479 10.22 3.12 -31.57
C LEU A 479 10.83 2.89 -32.95
N PRO A 480 10.55 3.78 -33.93
CA PRO A 480 11.31 3.79 -35.17
C PRO A 480 12.78 4.06 -34.83
N TYR A 481 13.68 3.24 -35.36
CA TYR A 481 15.14 3.35 -35.14
C TYR A 481 15.68 2.94 -33.75
N ASP A 482 15.08 1.95 -33.09
CA ASP A 482 15.71 1.26 -31.95
C ASP A 482 16.86 0.34 -32.35
#